data_bf5a714350a212dbdd0c570fba3c731e
#
_entry.id   bf5a714350a212dbdd0c570fba3c731e
#
_cell.length_a   1.000
_cell.length_b   1.000
_cell.length_c   1.000
_cell.angle_alpha   90.00
_cell.angle_beta   90.00
_cell.angle_gamma   90.00
#
_symmetry.space_group_name_H-M   'P 1'
#
loop_
_entity.id
_entity.type
_entity.pdbx_description
1 polymer ?
#
loop_
_entity_poly.entity_id
_entity_poly.type
_entity_poly.pdbx_seq_one_letter_code
_entity_poly.pdbx_strand_id
1 'polypeptide(L)'
;MNKTVALFGSTGLIGSEILKQLIHDDDYETINVITRKKVTVQSKKIKNYIIDFTNLDGYKKVIKKGDVVIASIGTTQSKVNFNKSEYRKVDYNILLNLAKACKSNDASSLSFVSSAGANAKNKNFYLKLKGEIENSIIQLDLKSCLIFRPSLLLGKRNEFRFGEMIAQKIMPLFSFLMKSDYKPIKAVDVAKSIVNECKKKNKGYKFYHFDDILKVV
;
A
#
# COMPACT_ATOMS: atom_id res chain seq x y z
N MET A 1 -23.81 1.99 5.24
CA MET A 1 -23.01 3.04 5.92
C MET A 1 -21.94 3.47 4.96
N ASN A 2 -22.00 4.71 4.51
CA ASN A 2 -21.02 5.28 3.60
C ASN A 2 -19.66 5.42 4.31
N LYS A 3 -18.62 4.80 3.75
CA LYS A 3 -17.29 4.74 4.36
C LYS A 3 -16.46 5.96 3.97
N THR A 4 -15.65 6.44 4.91
CA THR A 4 -14.55 7.35 4.61
C THR A 4 -13.25 6.55 4.48
N VAL A 5 -12.50 6.79 3.42
CA VAL A 5 -11.19 6.18 3.19
C VAL A 5 -10.08 7.24 3.19
N ALA A 6 -9.01 6.98 3.94
CA ALA A 6 -7.78 7.76 3.92
C ALA A 6 -6.74 7.03 3.05
N LEU A 7 -6.45 7.57 1.87
CA LEU A 7 -5.55 6.97 0.88
C LEU A 7 -4.19 7.67 0.87
N PHE A 8 -3.15 6.93 1.20
CA PHE A 8 -1.75 7.34 1.12
C PHE A 8 -1.06 6.65 -0.07
N GLY A 9 -0.29 7.42 -0.84
CA GLY A 9 0.43 6.91 -2.01
C GLY A 9 -0.40 6.83 -3.30
N SER A 10 -1.44 7.64 -3.43
CA SER A 10 -2.37 7.70 -4.58
C SER A 10 -1.70 7.98 -5.93
N THR A 11 -0.47 8.45 -5.97
CA THR A 11 0.30 8.72 -7.21
C THR A 11 1.18 7.55 -7.65
N GLY A 12 1.28 6.50 -6.85
CA GLY A 12 2.04 5.29 -7.17
C GLY A 12 1.27 4.35 -8.10
N LEU A 13 1.92 3.28 -8.59
CA LEU A 13 1.34 2.32 -9.54
C LEU A 13 0.05 1.69 -9.01
N ILE A 14 0.07 1.10 -7.81
CA ILE A 14 -1.12 0.51 -7.19
C ILE A 14 -2.05 1.62 -6.68
N GLY A 15 -1.50 2.67 -6.05
CA GLY A 15 -2.30 3.72 -5.43
C GLY A 15 -3.15 4.51 -6.42
N SER A 16 -2.69 4.73 -7.65
CA SER A 16 -3.49 5.37 -8.70
C SER A 16 -4.65 4.48 -9.17
N GLU A 17 -4.44 3.17 -9.22
CA GLU A 17 -5.52 2.22 -9.54
C GLU A 17 -6.53 2.11 -8.38
N ILE A 18 -6.06 2.14 -7.11
CA ILE A 18 -6.95 2.22 -5.94
C ILE A 18 -7.82 3.49 -6.02
N LEU A 19 -7.20 4.66 -6.27
CA LEU A 19 -7.94 5.92 -6.35
C LEU A 19 -9.03 5.89 -7.42
N LYS A 20 -8.72 5.38 -8.62
CA LYS A 20 -9.70 5.20 -9.70
C LYS A 20 -10.89 4.34 -9.26
N GLN A 21 -10.63 3.22 -8.61
CA GLN A 21 -11.69 2.32 -8.16
C GLN A 21 -12.56 2.96 -7.07
N LEU A 22 -11.95 3.60 -6.07
CA LEU A 22 -12.67 4.27 -4.99
C LEU A 22 -13.61 5.39 -5.49
N ILE A 23 -13.22 6.11 -6.55
CA ILE A 23 -14.05 7.16 -7.15
C ILE A 23 -15.37 6.57 -7.69
N HIS A 24 -15.32 5.39 -8.30
CA HIS A 24 -16.47 4.72 -8.90
C HIS A 24 -17.21 3.76 -7.95
N ASP A 25 -16.76 3.63 -6.72
CA ASP A 25 -17.29 2.70 -5.75
C ASP A 25 -18.26 3.41 -4.78
N ASP A 26 -19.53 3.06 -4.81
CA ASP A 26 -20.58 3.72 -4.02
C ASP A 26 -20.53 3.39 -2.53
N ASP A 27 -19.79 2.38 -2.12
CA ASP A 27 -19.53 2.10 -0.69
C ASP A 27 -18.69 3.19 -0.01
N TYR A 28 -17.98 4.02 -0.79
CA TYR A 28 -17.13 5.10 -0.31
C TYR A 28 -17.70 6.47 -0.69
N GLU A 29 -18.06 7.26 0.30
CA GLU A 29 -18.60 8.62 0.12
C GLU A 29 -17.48 9.68 0.10
N THR A 30 -16.48 9.50 0.93
CA THR A 30 -15.38 10.46 1.07
C THR A 30 -14.03 9.75 0.91
N ILE A 31 -13.20 10.28 0.03
CA ILE A 31 -11.83 9.83 -0.23
C ILE A 31 -10.87 10.94 0.21
N ASN A 32 -10.30 10.80 1.38
CA ASN A 32 -9.22 11.66 1.84
C ASN A 32 -7.93 11.22 1.16
N VAL A 33 -7.44 12.01 0.22
CA VAL A 33 -6.18 11.76 -0.49
C VAL A 33 -5.06 12.51 0.21
N ILE A 34 -4.15 11.77 0.85
CA ILE A 34 -3.07 12.35 1.66
C ILE A 34 -1.75 12.23 0.91
N THR A 35 -1.15 13.37 0.63
CA THR A 35 0.05 13.48 -0.22
C THR A 35 1.00 14.58 0.25
N ARG A 36 2.19 14.64 -0.35
CA ARG A 36 3.16 15.73 -0.16
C ARG A 36 2.90 16.92 -1.09
N LYS A 37 2.16 16.70 -2.19
CA LYS A 37 1.81 17.73 -3.18
C LYS A 37 0.37 17.47 -3.65
N LYS A 38 -0.36 18.52 -4.00
CA LYS A 38 -1.74 18.41 -4.46
C LYS A 38 -1.87 17.47 -5.66
N VAL A 39 -2.89 16.62 -5.64
CA VAL A 39 -3.24 15.73 -6.75
C VAL A 39 -4.23 16.43 -7.66
N THR A 40 -4.07 16.27 -8.98
CA THR A 40 -4.90 16.93 -10.00
C THR A 40 -6.20 16.20 -10.32
N VAL A 41 -6.37 14.95 -9.83
CA VAL A 41 -7.60 14.17 -10.06
C VAL A 41 -8.78 14.85 -9.36
N GLN A 42 -9.83 15.11 -10.14
CA GLN A 42 -11.05 15.76 -9.64
C GLN A 42 -12.19 14.75 -9.49
N SER A 43 -12.82 14.77 -8.34
CA SER A 43 -14.08 14.07 -8.06
C SER A 43 -14.73 14.74 -6.84
N LYS A 44 -16.06 14.75 -6.81
CA LYS A 44 -16.81 15.27 -5.65
C LYS A 44 -16.52 14.50 -4.34
N LYS A 45 -16.07 13.24 -4.45
CA LYS A 45 -15.69 12.39 -3.32
C LYS A 45 -14.31 12.74 -2.74
N ILE A 46 -13.43 13.44 -3.50
CA ILE A 46 -12.03 13.64 -3.13
C ILE A 46 -11.85 14.88 -2.27
N LYS A 47 -11.18 14.70 -1.12
CA LYS A 47 -10.61 15.77 -0.29
C LYS A 47 -9.09 15.61 -0.25
N ASN A 48 -8.36 16.62 -0.72
CA ASN A 48 -6.89 16.61 -0.74
C ASN A 48 -6.33 17.14 0.57
N TYR A 49 -5.43 16.39 1.20
CA TYR A 49 -4.68 16.80 2.38
C TYR A 49 -3.18 16.77 2.07
N ILE A 50 -2.52 17.88 2.28
CA ILE A 50 -1.07 17.99 2.16
C ILE A 50 -0.48 17.98 3.56
N ILE A 51 0.34 16.96 3.87
CA ILE A 51 1.00 16.86 5.17
C ILE A 51 2.51 16.61 5.01
N ASP A 52 3.24 16.95 6.04
CA ASP A 52 4.63 16.52 6.19
C ASP A 52 4.65 15.08 6.73
N PHE A 53 5.18 14.16 5.95
CA PHE A 53 5.26 12.74 6.32
C PHE A 53 6.34 12.44 7.38
N THR A 54 7.13 13.42 7.79
CA THR A 54 8.06 13.28 8.91
C THR A 54 7.39 13.56 10.25
N ASN A 55 6.25 14.26 10.25
CA ASN A 55 5.53 14.69 11.46
C ASN A 55 4.35 13.76 11.76
N LEU A 56 4.41 13.05 12.90
CA LEU A 56 3.35 12.13 13.35
C LEU A 56 2.00 12.84 13.55
N ASP A 57 2.00 14.09 14.01
CA ASP A 57 0.75 14.84 14.27
C ASP A 57 0.00 15.16 12.98
N GLY A 58 0.71 15.28 11.85
CA GLY A 58 0.10 15.42 10.54
C GLY A 58 -0.83 14.25 10.21
N TYR A 59 -0.40 13.02 10.50
CA TYR A 59 -1.23 11.82 10.29
C TYR A 59 -2.44 11.79 11.21
N LYS A 60 -2.26 12.12 12.50
CA LYS A 60 -3.35 12.15 13.49
C LYS A 60 -4.43 13.18 13.12
N LYS A 61 -4.05 14.29 12.48
CA LYS A 61 -5.02 15.30 12.03
C LYS A 61 -5.90 14.82 10.88
N VAL A 62 -5.40 13.96 9.99
CA VAL A 62 -6.10 13.54 8.77
C VAL A 62 -6.75 12.17 8.86
N ILE A 63 -6.32 11.29 9.76
CA ILE A 63 -6.95 10.01 10.05
C ILE A 63 -7.96 10.21 11.17
N LYS A 64 -9.21 9.77 11.00
CA LYS A 64 -10.27 9.88 11.98
C LYS A 64 -10.73 8.52 12.49
N LYS A 65 -11.43 8.52 13.62
CA LYS A 65 -12.06 7.32 14.17
C LYS A 65 -12.98 6.69 13.14
N GLY A 66 -12.83 5.39 12.95
CA GLY A 66 -13.64 4.62 12.01
C GLY A 66 -13.18 4.67 10.55
N ASP A 67 -12.19 5.49 10.19
CA ASP A 67 -11.67 5.54 8.82
C ASP A 67 -11.10 4.19 8.38
N VAL A 68 -11.31 3.87 7.11
CA VAL A 68 -10.54 2.84 6.39
C VAL A 68 -9.28 3.50 5.89
N VAL A 69 -8.11 2.98 6.26
CA VAL A 69 -6.82 3.55 5.86
C VAL A 69 -6.12 2.62 4.88
N ILE A 70 -5.73 3.15 3.72
CA ILE A 70 -5.01 2.40 2.69
C ILE A 70 -3.67 3.07 2.40
N ALA A 71 -2.58 2.31 2.52
CA ALA A 71 -1.22 2.76 2.30
C ALA A 71 -0.55 2.00 1.14
N SER A 72 -0.35 2.68 0.02
CA SER A 72 0.42 2.19 -1.12
C SER A 72 1.70 3.03 -1.31
N ILE A 73 2.40 3.27 -0.20
CA ILE A 73 3.64 4.06 -0.16
C ILE A 73 4.84 3.13 -0.36
N GLY A 74 5.79 3.58 -1.15
CA GLY A 74 7.07 2.93 -1.33
C GLY A 74 7.99 3.76 -2.21
N THR A 75 9.29 3.54 -2.08
CA THR A 75 10.29 4.15 -2.93
C THR A 75 11.12 3.10 -3.68
N THR A 76 12.11 3.54 -4.41
CA THR A 76 13.10 2.66 -5.06
C THR A 76 14.49 3.04 -4.62
N GLN A 77 15.43 2.09 -4.73
CA GLN A 77 16.82 2.35 -4.41
C GLN A 77 17.39 3.50 -5.27
N SER A 78 17.01 3.57 -6.54
CA SER A 78 17.45 4.66 -7.45
C SER A 78 16.92 6.04 -7.02
N LYS A 79 15.70 6.14 -6.53
CA LYS A 79 15.11 7.42 -6.06
C LYS A 79 15.80 7.99 -4.81
N VAL A 80 16.44 7.14 -4.05
CA VAL A 80 17.18 7.52 -2.84
C VAL A 80 18.69 7.35 -3.02
N ASN A 81 19.17 7.33 -4.26
CA ASN A 81 20.61 7.18 -4.61
C ASN A 81 21.25 6.01 -3.86
N PHE A 82 20.56 4.87 -3.77
CA PHE A 82 20.99 3.66 -3.04
C PHE A 82 21.27 3.87 -1.55
N ASN A 83 20.86 4.99 -0.97
CA ASN A 83 20.99 5.28 0.45
C ASN A 83 19.97 4.49 1.26
N LYS A 84 20.44 3.51 2.04
CA LYS A 84 19.60 2.64 2.87
C LYS A 84 18.83 3.40 3.97
N SER A 85 19.44 4.46 4.54
CA SER A 85 18.79 5.28 5.56
C SER A 85 17.59 6.06 4.97
N GLU A 86 17.79 6.69 3.81
CA GLU A 86 16.71 7.40 3.11
C GLU A 86 15.62 6.44 2.64
N TYR A 87 16.02 5.23 2.19
CA TYR A 87 15.07 4.18 1.85
C TYR A 87 14.20 3.82 3.05
N ARG A 88 14.83 3.61 4.23
CA ARG A 88 14.13 3.28 5.48
C ARG A 88 13.16 4.39 5.91
N LYS A 89 13.52 5.67 5.74
CA LYS A 89 12.62 6.78 6.05
C LYS A 89 11.28 6.67 5.30
N VAL A 90 11.32 6.28 4.03
CA VAL A 90 10.10 6.19 3.21
C VAL A 90 9.34 4.89 3.46
N ASP A 91 10.01 3.74 3.36
CA ASP A 91 9.34 2.42 3.35
C ASP A 91 9.05 1.87 4.75
N TYR A 92 9.70 2.42 5.79
CA TYR A 92 9.51 2.00 7.16
C TYR A 92 8.92 3.10 8.04
N ASN A 93 9.60 4.26 8.17
CA ASN A 93 9.20 5.26 9.17
C ASN A 93 7.84 5.90 8.84
N ILE A 94 7.60 6.24 7.55
CA ILE A 94 6.32 6.78 7.11
C ILE A 94 5.18 5.80 7.42
N LEU A 95 5.34 4.53 7.08
CA LEU A 95 4.30 3.52 7.28
C LEU A 95 4.09 3.21 8.77
N LEU A 96 5.16 3.20 9.57
CA LEU A 96 5.04 3.02 11.03
C LEU A 96 4.32 4.19 11.69
N ASN A 97 4.62 5.43 11.31
CA ASN A 97 3.94 6.62 11.84
C ASN A 97 2.45 6.62 11.47
N LEU A 98 2.13 6.23 10.25
CA LEU A 98 0.76 6.05 9.80
C LEU A 98 0.02 4.99 10.63
N ALA A 99 0.64 3.83 10.86
CA ALA A 99 0.05 2.77 11.67
C ALA A 99 -0.16 3.20 13.14
N LYS A 100 0.80 3.94 13.72
CA LYS A 100 0.65 4.54 15.07
C LYS A 100 -0.52 5.52 15.12
N ALA A 101 -0.71 6.34 14.09
CA ALA A 101 -1.86 7.24 14.01
C ALA A 101 -3.18 6.49 13.87
N CYS A 102 -3.23 5.39 13.09
CA CYS A 102 -4.40 4.50 13.03
C CYS A 102 -4.77 3.95 14.41
N LYS A 103 -3.78 3.48 15.19
CA LYS A 103 -4.01 2.98 16.56
C LYS A 103 -4.52 4.09 17.47
N SER A 104 -3.85 5.26 17.48
CA SER A 104 -4.21 6.38 18.34
C SER A 104 -5.62 6.93 18.08
N ASN A 105 -6.03 6.98 16.83
CA ASN A 105 -7.29 7.57 16.41
C ASN A 105 -8.41 6.55 16.20
N ASP A 106 -8.18 5.29 16.57
CA ASP A 106 -9.19 4.24 16.49
C ASP A 106 -9.75 4.05 15.07
N ALA A 107 -8.86 4.05 14.06
CA ALA A 107 -9.22 3.73 12.69
C ALA A 107 -9.85 2.32 12.59
N SER A 108 -10.77 2.11 11.65
CA SER A 108 -11.45 0.81 11.50
C SER A 108 -10.51 -0.26 10.96
N SER A 109 -9.62 0.11 10.03
CA SER A 109 -8.64 -0.81 9.43
C SER A 109 -7.45 -0.07 8.84
N LEU A 110 -6.31 -0.76 8.76
CA LEU A 110 -5.15 -0.38 7.96
C LEU A 110 -4.88 -1.47 6.93
N SER A 111 -4.83 -1.10 5.65
CA SER A 111 -4.36 -1.96 4.56
C SER A 111 -3.09 -1.40 3.97
N PHE A 112 -2.06 -2.21 3.78
CA PHE A 112 -0.83 -1.73 3.16
C PHE A 112 -0.15 -2.74 2.24
N VAL A 113 0.64 -2.21 1.30
CA VAL A 113 1.39 -3.00 0.33
C VAL A 113 2.78 -3.29 0.87
N SER A 114 3.05 -4.58 1.05
CA SER A 114 4.36 -5.14 1.38
C SER A 114 5.00 -5.78 0.14
N SER A 115 5.60 -6.95 0.26
CA SER A 115 6.22 -7.67 -0.85
C SER A 115 6.22 -9.17 -0.62
N ALA A 116 6.06 -9.96 -1.67
CA ALA A 116 6.37 -11.38 -1.65
C ALA A 116 7.80 -11.60 -1.14
N GLY A 117 7.99 -12.60 -0.26
CA GLY A 117 9.28 -12.88 0.37
C GLY A 117 9.70 -11.93 1.50
N ALA A 118 8.84 -11.00 1.94
CA ALA A 118 9.10 -10.14 3.11
C ALA A 118 9.39 -10.99 4.35
N ASN A 119 10.56 -10.76 4.96
CA ASN A 119 10.99 -11.50 6.16
C ASN A 119 12.09 -10.70 6.86
N ALA A 120 11.91 -10.37 8.14
CA ALA A 120 12.87 -9.62 8.94
C ALA A 120 14.26 -10.28 9.09
N LYS A 121 14.33 -11.59 8.85
CA LYS A 121 15.59 -12.37 8.85
C LYS A 121 16.23 -12.49 7.44
N ASN A 122 15.65 -11.88 6.41
CA ASN A 122 16.15 -12.00 5.04
C ASN A 122 17.52 -11.29 4.89
N LYS A 123 18.42 -11.86 4.08
CA LYS A 123 19.71 -11.23 3.73
C LYS A 123 19.55 -10.04 2.77
N ASN A 124 18.52 -10.05 1.92
CA ASN A 124 18.20 -8.94 1.05
C ASN A 124 17.65 -7.76 1.85
N PHE A 125 18.26 -6.60 1.73
CA PHE A 125 17.89 -5.38 2.48
C PHE A 125 16.42 -5.00 2.32
N TYR A 126 15.88 -5.04 1.09
CA TYR A 126 14.51 -4.67 0.81
C TYR A 126 13.51 -5.63 1.49
N LEU A 127 13.71 -6.94 1.30
CA LEU A 127 12.83 -7.96 1.88
C LEU A 127 12.92 -7.99 3.41
N LYS A 128 14.12 -7.74 3.95
CA LYS A 128 14.33 -7.58 5.39
C LYS A 128 13.54 -6.39 5.92
N LEU A 129 13.66 -5.22 5.28
CA LEU A 129 12.97 -4.01 5.70
C LEU A 129 11.44 -4.17 5.64
N LYS A 130 10.92 -4.83 4.58
CA LYS A 130 9.49 -5.16 4.49
C LYS A 130 9.03 -6.09 5.62
N GLY A 131 9.81 -7.10 5.97
CA GLY A 131 9.51 -7.96 7.12
C GLY A 131 9.59 -7.24 8.47
N GLU A 132 10.57 -6.34 8.64
CA GLU A 132 10.69 -5.54 9.86
C GLU A 132 9.48 -4.64 10.08
N ILE A 133 8.98 -3.95 9.04
CA ILE A 133 7.82 -3.06 9.17
C ILE A 133 6.53 -3.84 9.41
N GLU A 134 6.35 -5.00 8.77
CA GLU A 134 5.21 -5.88 9.04
C GLU A 134 5.17 -6.27 10.52
N ASN A 135 6.30 -6.75 11.07
CA ASN A 135 6.40 -7.13 12.48
C ASN A 135 6.07 -5.95 13.40
N SER A 136 6.63 -4.76 13.11
CA SER A 136 6.39 -3.57 13.92
C SER A 136 4.93 -3.12 13.91
N ILE A 137 4.22 -3.27 12.77
CA ILE A 137 2.81 -2.92 12.67
C ILE A 137 1.93 -3.96 13.37
N ILE A 138 2.26 -5.25 13.25
CA ILE A 138 1.53 -6.33 13.95
C ILE A 138 1.60 -6.13 15.47
N GLN A 139 2.76 -5.72 16.00
CA GLN A 139 2.93 -5.44 17.43
C GLN A 139 2.08 -4.26 17.94
N LEU A 140 1.59 -3.38 17.05
CA LEU A 140 0.67 -2.30 17.45
C LEU A 140 -0.73 -2.81 17.77
N ASP A 141 -1.05 -4.06 17.44
CA ASP A 141 -2.36 -4.68 17.70
C ASP A 141 -3.52 -3.79 17.24
N LEU A 142 -3.57 -3.53 15.92
CA LEU A 142 -4.64 -2.77 15.28
C LEU A 142 -5.93 -3.62 15.21
N LYS A 143 -7.10 -2.99 15.24
CA LYS A 143 -8.40 -3.69 15.11
C LYS A 143 -8.47 -4.58 13.88
N SER A 144 -7.95 -4.07 12.75
CA SER A 144 -7.84 -4.78 11.48
C SER A 144 -6.60 -4.31 10.73
N CYS A 145 -5.77 -5.24 10.29
CA CYS A 145 -4.55 -4.96 9.52
C CYS A 145 -4.44 -5.94 8.35
N LEU A 146 -4.55 -5.43 7.12
CA LEU A 146 -4.51 -6.23 5.88
C LEU A 146 -3.18 -6.00 5.17
N ILE A 147 -2.39 -7.04 5.03
CA ILE A 147 -1.00 -6.98 4.52
C ILE A 147 -0.95 -7.66 3.16
N PHE A 148 -0.82 -6.87 2.10
CA PHE A 148 -0.74 -7.36 0.73
C PHE A 148 0.71 -7.56 0.33
N ARG A 149 1.07 -8.78 -0.04
CA ARG A 149 2.41 -9.20 -0.46
C ARG A 149 2.47 -9.54 -1.96
N PRO A 150 2.28 -8.56 -2.85
CA PRO A 150 2.43 -8.82 -4.28
C PRO A 150 3.88 -9.14 -4.63
N SER A 151 4.06 -9.88 -5.70
CA SER A 151 5.35 -10.12 -6.35
C SER A 151 5.69 -8.99 -7.33
N LEU A 152 6.28 -9.31 -8.48
CA LEU A 152 6.56 -8.36 -9.54
C LEU A 152 5.27 -7.76 -10.09
N LEU A 153 5.15 -6.45 -9.97
CA LEU A 153 3.97 -5.71 -10.41
C LEU A 153 4.03 -5.40 -11.91
N LEU A 154 2.96 -5.78 -12.61
CA LEU A 154 2.73 -5.43 -14.01
C LEU A 154 1.80 -4.20 -14.09
N GLY A 155 2.17 -3.21 -14.92
CA GLY A 155 1.35 -2.02 -15.15
C GLY A 155 2.13 -0.90 -15.82
N LYS A 156 1.39 0.05 -16.42
CA LYS A 156 1.98 1.26 -17.01
C LYS A 156 2.35 2.22 -15.87
N ARG A 157 3.62 2.61 -15.80
CA ARG A 157 4.12 3.63 -14.86
C ARG A 157 4.49 4.90 -15.61
N ASN A 158 4.25 6.03 -14.97
CA ASN A 158 4.73 7.33 -15.49
C ASN A 158 6.25 7.50 -15.34
N GLU A 159 6.92 6.58 -14.63
CA GLU A 159 8.36 6.62 -14.38
C GLU A 159 9.03 5.37 -14.94
N PHE A 160 10.11 5.58 -15.69
CA PHE A 160 10.88 4.54 -16.35
C PHE A 160 11.77 3.81 -15.34
N ARG A 161 11.58 2.49 -15.18
CA ARG A 161 12.45 1.61 -14.38
C ARG A 161 13.03 0.54 -15.29
N PHE A 162 14.23 0.76 -15.77
CA PHE A 162 14.85 -0.07 -16.83
C PHE A 162 14.90 -1.57 -16.48
N GLY A 163 15.31 -1.92 -15.26
CA GLY A 163 15.37 -3.33 -14.82
C GLY A 163 14.00 -4.00 -14.68
N GLU A 164 12.99 -3.24 -14.26
CA GLU A 164 11.61 -3.77 -14.15
C GLU A 164 10.95 -3.98 -15.52
N MET A 165 11.30 -3.18 -16.53
CA MET A 165 10.78 -3.35 -17.89
C MET A 165 11.26 -4.65 -18.53
N ILE A 166 12.53 -5.01 -18.36
CA ILE A 166 13.07 -6.28 -18.84
C ILE A 166 12.41 -7.44 -18.11
N ALA A 167 12.31 -7.36 -16.78
CA ALA A 167 11.63 -8.37 -15.98
C ALA A 167 10.14 -8.50 -16.37
N GLN A 168 9.43 -7.40 -16.57
CA GLN A 168 8.02 -7.40 -16.99
C GLN A 168 7.79 -8.03 -18.37
N LYS A 169 8.75 -7.95 -19.29
CA LYS A 169 8.63 -8.58 -20.62
C LYS A 169 9.02 -10.05 -20.64
N ILE A 170 10.02 -10.44 -19.86
CA ILE A 170 10.60 -11.79 -19.90
C ILE A 170 9.97 -12.72 -18.86
N MET A 171 9.73 -12.25 -17.61
CA MET A 171 9.19 -13.09 -16.55
C MET A 171 7.82 -13.71 -16.82
N PRO A 172 6.84 -13.04 -17.47
CA PRO A 172 5.56 -13.67 -17.78
C PRO A 172 5.69 -14.94 -18.64
N LEU A 173 6.72 -15.00 -19.51
CA LEU A 173 6.97 -16.18 -20.37
C LEU A 173 7.41 -17.40 -19.57
N PHE A 174 8.01 -17.22 -18.39
CA PHE A 174 8.50 -18.28 -17.52
C PHE A 174 7.67 -18.45 -16.24
N SER A 175 6.56 -17.72 -16.13
CA SER A 175 5.74 -17.69 -14.90
C SER A 175 5.14 -19.06 -14.53
N PHE A 176 4.98 -19.98 -15.50
CA PHE A 176 4.48 -21.33 -15.26
C PHE A 176 5.45 -22.20 -14.42
N LEU A 177 6.76 -21.87 -14.43
CA LEU A 177 7.79 -22.55 -13.63
C LEU A 177 7.97 -21.97 -12.23
N MET A 178 7.33 -20.83 -11.94
CA MET A 178 7.49 -20.12 -10.66
C MET A 178 6.45 -20.62 -9.63
N LYS A 179 6.85 -20.64 -8.35
CA LYS A 179 5.90 -20.78 -7.25
C LYS A 179 4.86 -19.64 -7.34
N SER A 180 3.59 -19.91 -7.00
CA SER A 180 2.48 -18.95 -7.14
C SER A 180 2.78 -17.59 -6.54
N ASP A 181 3.33 -17.53 -5.33
CA ASP A 181 3.66 -16.30 -4.62
C ASP A 181 4.61 -15.36 -5.36
N TYR A 182 5.37 -15.85 -6.35
CA TYR A 182 6.35 -15.09 -7.12
C TYR A 182 5.92 -14.80 -8.56
N LYS A 183 4.74 -15.28 -8.98
CA LYS A 183 4.20 -14.97 -10.31
C LYS A 183 3.90 -13.50 -10.47
N PRO A 184 4.21 -12.87 -11.62
CA PRO A 184 3.89 -11.48 -11.88
C PRO A 184 2.38 -11.20 -11.75
N ILE A 185 2.02 -10.08 -11.13
CA ILE A 185 0.62 -9.71 -10.88
C ILE A 185 0.33 -8.29 -11.38
N LYS A 186 -0.85 -8.07 -11.95
CA LYS A 186 -1.25 -6.73 -12.43
C LYS A 186 -1.54 -5.82 -11.24
N ALA A 187 -1.04 -4.58 -11.30
CA ALA A 187 -1.30 -3.59 -10.26
C ALA A 187 -2.80 -3.30 -10.07
N VAL A 188 -3.59 -3.39 -11.15
CA VAL A 188 -5.05 -3.22 -11.08
C VAL A 188 -5.71 -4.33 -10.28
N ASP A 189 -5.23 -5.58 -10.36
CA ASP A 189 -5.78 -6.71 -9.62
C ASP A 189 -5.46 -6.57 -8.12
N VAL A 190 -4.23 -6.16 -7.80
CA VAL A 190 -3.85 -5.84 -6.40
C VAL A 190 -4.73 -4.71 -5.84
N ALA A 191 -4.95 -3.65 -6.61
CA ALA A 191 -5.80 -2.54 -6.20
C ALA A 191 -7.25 -2.99 -5.94
N LYS A 192 -7.80 -3.80 -6.83
CA LYS A 192 -9.15 -4.37 -6.72
C LYS A 192 -9.32 -5.21 -5.46
N SER A 193 -8.35 -6.10 -5.22
CA SER A 193 -8.33 -6.93 -4.02
C SER A 193 -8.28 -6.07 -2.74
N ILE A 194 -7.43 -5.03 -2.70
CA ILE A 194 -7.35 -4.11 -1.56
C ILE A 194 -8.71 -3.43 -1.30
N VAL A 195 -9.31 -2.83 -2.34
CA VAL A 195 -10.60 -2.11 -2.20
C VAL A 195 -11.70 -3.06 -1.74
N ASN A 196 -11.80 -4.25 -2.32
CA ASN A 196 -12.83 -5.25 -1.98
C ASN A 196 -12.65 -5.79 -0.55
N GLU A 197 -11.42 -6.09 -0.12
CA GLU A 197 -11.15 -6.57 1.24
C GLU A 197 -11.38 -5.49 2.30
N CYS A 198 -11.13 -4.23 2.00
CA CYS A 198 -11.43 -3.11 2.89
C CYS A 198 -12.93 -2.89 3.15
N LYS A 199 -13.80 -3.45 2.32
CA LYS A 199 -15.25 -3.41 2.55
C LYS A 199 -15.70 -4.37 3.64
N LYS A 200 -14.95 -5.44 3.86
CA LYS A 200 -15.28 -6.52 4.80
C LYS A 200 -14.96 -6.12 6.25
N LYS A 201 -15.68 -6.70 7.20
CA LYS A 201 -15.41 -6.56 8.63
C LYS A 201 -14.29 -7.54 9.05
N ASN A 202 -13.05 -7.23 8.68
CA ASN A 202 -11.89 -8.01 9.08
C ASN A 202 -11.48 -7.67 10.53
N LYS A 203 -10.88 -8.64 11.23
CA LYS A 203 -10.31 -8.46 12.58
C LYS A 203 -8.89 -9.02 12.65
N GLY A 204 -8.05 -8.41 13.48
CA GLY A 204 -6.66 -8.80 13.64
C GLY A 204 -5.84 -8.54 12.37
N TYR A 205 -4.81 -9.31 12.13
CA TYR A 205 -3.99 -9.16 10.93
C TYR A 205 -4.20 -10.32 9.95
N LYS A 206 -4.13 -10.03 8.65
CA LYS A 206 -4.26 -11.01 7.56
C LYS A 206 -3.29 -10.70 6.43
N PHE A 207 -2.60 -11.74 5.96
CA PHE A 207 -1.74 -11.67 4.79
C PHE A 207 -2.50 -12.07 3.54
N TYR A 208 -2.19 -11.40 2.43
CA TYR A 208 -2.70 -11.69 1.09
C TYR A 208 -1.52 -11.94 0.17
N HIS A 209 -1.34 -13.18 -0.24
CA HIS A 209 -0.39 -13.62 -1.24
C HIS A 209 -1.02 -13.60 -2.64
N PHE A 210 -0.28 -14.02 -3.65
CA PHE A 210 -0.72 -14.00 -5.05
C PHE A 210 -2.11 -14.61 -5.25
N ASP A 211 -2.30 -15.86 -4.77
CA ASP A 211 -3.57 -16.56 -4.95
C ASP A 211 -4.71 -15.93 -4.15
N ASP A 212 -4.43 -15.41 -2.95
CA ASP A 212 -5.41 -14.71 -2.12
C ASP A 212 -5.87 -13.40 -2.79
N ILE A 213 -4.93 -12.66 -3.39
CA ILE A 213 -5.22 -11.44 -4.12
C ILE A 213 -6.14 -11.73 -5.31
N LEU A 214 -5.83 -12.76 -6.10
CA LEU A 214 -6.62 -13.11 -7.29
C LEU A 214 -8.02 -13.66 -6.98
N LYS A 215 -8.21 -14.33 -5.84
CA LYS A 215 -9.54 -14.81 -5.40
C LYS A 215 -10.54 -13.69 -5.10
N VAL A 216 -10.09 -12.47 -4.90
CA VAL A 216 -10.92 -11.32 -4.47
C VAL A 216 -11.16 -10.32 -5.60
N VAL A 217 -10.58 -10.54 -6.77
CA VAL A 217 -10.66 -9.65 -7.95
C VAL A 217 -12.00 -9.74 -8.68
#